data_c7e17b75abd14eb10e060bfde12a5abf
#
_entry.id   c7e17b75abd14eb10e060bfde12a5abf
#
_cell.length_a   1.000
_cell.length_b   1.000
_cell.length_c   1.000
_cell.angle_alpha   90.00
_cell.angle_beta   90.00
_cell.angle_gamma   90.00
#
_symmetry.space_group_name_H-M   'P 1'
#
loop_
_entity.id
_entity.type
_entity.pdbx_description
1 polymer ?
#
loop_
_entity_poly.entity_id
_entity_poly.type
_entity_poly.pdbx_seq_one_letter_code
_entity_poly.pdbx_strand_id
1 'polypeptide(L)'
;MARISRFSNFKKASWYNLGRTLGKAQKEHSILIPAIAKKTYDRLKSDIKFRRLTSNMKQAMKTLRSPFVRAELLHREVDRELKTLFKDPLVKKHVSCEAGCTACCHTQVSVTNDEATLLARKILNKEADVNLGKLYIQGIAENEADEFYKIPYHMRACIFLNESGLCSVYDDRPAVCRTNNVVSDPVECSTEEGIEKPIRLLNTPTADMLIAGAFMASLENGTLQNMVWKALIRLKEARKDKKLANRPLPNGENSL
;
A
#
# COMPACT_ATOMS: atom_id res chain seq x y z
N MET A 1 27.40 30.96 -11.94
CA MET A 1 27.24 30.74 -10.47
C MET A 1 25.94 31.37 -10.02
N ALA A 2 24.82 30.69 -10.02
CA ALA A 2 23.52 31.16 -9.55
C ALA A 2 23.12 30.37 -8.29
N ARG A 3 22.87 31.12 -7.21
CA ARG A 3 22.73 30.69 -5.82
C ARG A 3 21.53 29.74 -5.62
N ILE A 4 21.81 28.54 -5.18
CA ILE A 4 20.88 27.64 -4.52
C ILE A 4 20.65 28.17 -3.10
N SER A 5 19.64 29.02 -2.90
CA SER A 5 19.27 29.54 -1.57
C SER A 5 17.77 29.75 -1.41
N ARG A 6 16.95 28.71 -1.74
CA ARG A 6 15.48 28.76 -1.49
C ARG A 6 14.91 27.54 -0.75
N PHE A 7 15.75 26.68 -0.18
CA PHE A 7 15.27 25.50 0.55
C PHE A 7 15.20 25.65 2.08
N SER A 8 15.55 26.83 2.65
CA SER A 8 15.57 27.01 4.11
C SER A 8 14.23 27.37 4.75
N ASN A 9 13.18 27.67 3.99
CA ASN A 9 11.88 28.09 4.53
C ASN A 9 10.83 26.97 4.66
N PHE A 10 11.16 25.73 4.32
CA PHE A 10 10.26 24.58 4.49
C PHE A 10 10.13 24.09 5.94
N LYS A 11 10.89 24.65 6.89
CA LYS A 11 10.89 24.19 8.29
C LYS A 11 9.69 24.63 9.15
N LYS A 12 8.77 25.45 8.61
CA LYS A 12 7.60 25.96 9.37
C LYS A 12 6.26 25.91 8.62
N ALA A 13 6.14 25.25 7.48
CA ALA A 13 4.82 24.91 6.96
C ALA A 13 4.20 23.91 7.95
N SER A 14 3.26 24.38 8.73
CA SER A 14 2.58 23.60 9.76
C SER A 14 1.98 22.36 9.09
N TRP A 15 2.49 21.18 9.46
CA TRP A 15 1.96 19.87 9.08
C TRP A 15 0.44 19.77 9.30
N TYR A 16 -0.10 20.63 10.14
CA TYR A 16 -1.52 20.81 10.45
C TYR A 16 -2.35 21.29 9.25
N ASN A 17 -1.80 22.17 8.40
CA ASN A 17 -2.53 22.69 7.24
C ASN A 17 -2.53 21.70 6.06
N LEU A 18 -1.49 20.85 5.95
CA LEU A 18 -1.43 19.82 4.92
C LEU A 18 -2.48 18.73 5.14
N GLY A 19 -2.67 18.29 6.38
CA GLY A 19 -3.70 17.30 6.72
C GLY A 19 -5.12 17.79 6.45
N ARG A 20 -5.39 19.09 6.61
CA ARG A 20 -6.69 19.72 6.30
C ARG A 20 -6.97 19.81 4.80
N THR A 21 -5.95 20.02 3.97
CA THR A 21 -6.12 20.11 2.51
C THR A 21 -6.43 18.75 1.91
N LEU A 22 -5.78 17.69 2.39
CA LEU A 22 -6.08 16.30 1.99
C LEU A 22 -7.43 15.79 2.52
N GLY A 23 -7.90 16.30 3.68
CA GLY A 23 -9.19 15.89 4.29
C GLY A 23 -10.43 16.53 3.63
N LYS A 24 -10.29 17.60 2.85
CA LYS A 24 -11.43 18.27 2.19
C LYS A 24 -11.85 17.67 0.84
N ALA A 25 -11.02 16.81 0.22
CA ALA A 25 -11.31 16.15 -1.04
C ALA A 25 -12.09 14.83 -0.89
N GLN A 26 -12.44 14.42 0.33
CA GLN A 26 -13.16 13.17 0.59
C GLN A 26 -14.67 13.36 0.59
N LYS A 27 -15.27 13.47 -0.59
CA LYS A 27 -16.66 13.09 -0.80
C LYS A 27 -16.69 11.85 -1.69
N GLU A 28 -17.29 10.79 -1.11
CA GLU A 28 -17.53 9.46 -1.67
C GLU A 28 -16.35 8.47 -1.51
N HIS A 29 -16.40 7.69 -0.42
CA HIS A 29 -15.59 6.49 -0.25
C HIS A 29 -16.11 5.40 -1.20
N SER A 30 -15.74 5.44 -2.47
CA SER A 30 -15.88 4.27 -3.31
C SER A 30 -14.86 3.23 -2.84
N ILE A 31 -15.34 2.05 -2.44
CA ILE A 31 -14.48 0.91 -2.14
C ILE A 31 -13.85 0.48 -3.46
N LEU A 32 -12.58 0.86 -3.68
CA LEU A 32 -11.84 0.53 -4.88
C LEU A 32 -11.16 -0.82 -4.69
N ILE A 33 -11.82 -1.90 -5.12
CA ILE A 33 -11.17 -3.20 -5.24
C ILE A 33 -10.12 -3.10 -6.35
N PRO A 34 -8.87 -3.60 -6.13
CA PRO A 34 -7.84 -3.60 -7.17
C PRO A 34 -8.34 -4.24 -8.48
N ALA A 35 -7.98 -3.67 -9.62
CA ALA A 35 -8.58 -4.00 -10.91
C ALA A 35 -8.60 -5.51 -11.23
N ILE A 36 -7.49 -6.22 -10.96
CA ILE A 36 -7.39 -7.67 -11.20
C ILE A 36 -8.32 -8.44 -10.28
N ALA A 37 -8.28 -8.15 -8.97
CA ALA A 37 -9.15 -8.78 -7.99
C ALA A 37 -10.63 -8.47 -8.28
N LYS A 38 -10.95 -7.24 -8.73
CA LYS A 38 -12.31 -6.87 -9.16
C LYS A 38 -12.77 -7.67 -10.37
N LYS A 39 -11.94 -7.80 -11.41
CA LYS A 39 -12.24 -8.60 -12.60
C LYS A 39 -12.51 -10.06 -12.22
N THR A 40 -11.69 -10.63 -11.35
CA THR A 40 -11.87 -12.01 -10.83
C THR A 40 -13.15 -12.12 -10.02
N TYR A 41 -13.40 -11.16 -9.11
CA TYR A 41 -14.61 -11.12 -8.30
C TYR A 41 -15.86 -11.04 -9.18
N ASP A 42 -15.92 -10.13 -10.14
CA ASP A 42 -17.10 -9.97 -11.01
C ASP A 42 -17.41 -11.24 -11.82
N ARG A 43 -16.36 -11.98 -12.20
CA ARG A 43 -16.50 -13.26 -12.91
C ARG A 43 -16.96 -14.41 -12.01
N LEU A 44 -16.51 -14.45 -10.74
CA LEU A 44 -16.66 -15.63 -9.87
C LEU A 44 -17.63 -15.43 -8.70
N LYS A 45 -18.19 -14.23 -8.50
CA LYS A 45 -19.07 -13.92 -7.35
C LYS A 45 -20.36 -14.74 -7.29
N SER A 46 -20.82 -15.31 -8.39
CA SER A 46 -21.98 -16.23 -8.43
C SER A 46 -21.62 -17.68 -8.04
N ASP A 47 -20.35 -18.07 -8.10
CA ASP A 47 -19.90 -19.36 -7.62
C ASP A 47 -19.93 -19.42 -6.08
N ILE A 48 -20.57 -20.46 -5.54
CA ILE A 48 -20.79 -20.62 -4.09
C ILE A 48 -19.45 -20.68 -3.32
N LYS A 49 -18.44 -21.38 -3.83
CA LYS A 49 -17.13 -21.53 -3.20
C LYS A 49 -16.44 -20.17 -3.08
N PHE A 50 -16.36 -19.45 -4.18
CA PHE A 50 -15.68 -18.14 -4.23
C PHE A 50 -16.43 -17.08 -3.45
N ARG A 51 -17.77 -17.06 -3.50
CA ARG A 51 -18.60 -16.19 -2.69
C ARG A 51 -18.40 -16.41 -1.19
N ARG A 52 -18.34 -17.68 -0.74
CA ARG A 52 -18.05 -18.01 0.66
C ARG A 52 -16.66 -17.54 1.07
N LEU A 53 -15.65 -17.75 0.23
CA LEU A 53 -14.28 -17.32 0.48
C LEU A 53 -14.20 -15.80 0.71
N THR A 54 -14.76 -15.01 -0.18
CA THR A 54 -14.83 -13.54 -0.06
C THR A 54 -15.59 -13.11 1.19
N SER A 55 -16.75 -13.73 1.46
CA SER A 55 -17.57 -13.43 2.64
C SER A 55 -16.83 -13.74 3.94
N ASN A 56 -16.17 -14.90 4.01
CA ASN A 56 -15.41 -15.31 5.19
C ASN A 56 -14.23 -14.36 5.45
N MET A 57 -13.47 -13.99 4.43
CA MET A 57 -12.40 -13.00 4.58
C MET A 57 -12.97 -11.65 5.06
N LYS A 58 -14.01 -11.13 4.40
CA LYS A 58 -14.67 -9.89 4.81
C LYS A 58 -15.12 -9.93 6.28
N GLN A 59 -15.71 -11.04 6.71
CA GLN A 59 -16.15 -11.21 8.10
C GLN A 59 -14.97 -11.29 9.08
N ALA A 60 -13.94 -12.07 8.75
CA ALA A 60 -12.72 -12.17 9.57
C ALA A 60 -12.05 -10.81 9.76
N MET A 61 -11.93 -10.02 8.69
CA MET A 61 -11.38 -8.65 8.76
C MET A 61 -12.22 -7.74 9.67
N LYS A 62 -13.54 -7.88 9.69
CA LYS A 62 -14.43 -7.06 10.54
C LYS A 62 -14.37 -7.44 12.02
N THR A 63 -14.11 -8.71 12.34
CA THR A 63 -14.07 -9.19 13.74
C THR A 63 -12.77 -8.85 14.44
N LEU A 64 -11.68 -8.68 13.72
CA LEU A 64 -10.38 -8.36 14.28
C LEU A 64 -10.27 -6.85 14.57
N ARG A 65 -9.86 -6.49 15.80
CA ARG A 65 -9.76 -5.08 16.23
C ARG A 65 -8.49 -4.39 15.71
N SER A 66 -7.38 -5.10 15.68
CA SER A 66 -6.08 -4.53 15.31
C SER A 66 -5.89 -4.46 13.79
N PRO A 67 -5.58 -3.28 13.20
CA PRO A 67 -5.26 -3.16 11.79
C PRO A 67 -4.04 -3.99 11.39
N PHE A 68 -3.08 -4.15 12.31
CA PHE A 68 -1.89 -4.96 12.09
C PHE A 68 -2.22 -6.44 11.92
N VAL A 69 -3.06 -6.97 12.83
CA VAL A 69 -3.50 -8.37 12.77
C VAL A 69 -4.36 -8.63 11.50
N ARG A 70 -5.15 -7.63 11.07
CA ARG A 70 -5.91 -7.75 9.81
C ARG A 70 -4.99 -7.79 8.60
N ALA A 71 -3.99 -6.92 8.52
CA ALA A 71 -3.00 -6.94 7.42
C ALA A 71 -2.23 -8.28 7.39
N GLU A 72 -1.74 -8.74 8.54
CA GLU A 72 -1.04 -10.03 8.68
C GLU A 72 -1.93 -11.22 8.29
N LEU A 73 -3.23 -11.19 8.65
CA LEU A 73 -4.19 -12.21 8.22
C LEU A 73 -4.29 -12.25 6.69
N LEU A 74 -4.50 -11.10 6.05
CA LEU A 74 -4.61 -11.03 4.59
C LEU A 74 -3.34 -11.56 3.91
N HIS A 75 -2.17 -11.10 4.36
CA HIS A 75 -0.89 -11.51 3.80
C HIS A 75 -0.68 -13.03 3.94
N ARG A 76 -0.93 -13.59 5.13
CA ARG A 76 -0.79 -15.03 5.38
C ARG A 76 -1.71 -15.87 4.52
N GLU A 77 -2.97 -15.48 4.37
CA GLU A 77 -3.93 -16.23 3.57
C GLU A 77 -3.57 -16.18 2.08
N VAL A 78 -3.18 -15.02 1.57
CA VAL A 78 -2.70 -14.87 0.18
C VAL A 78 -1.43 -15.69 -0.05
N ASP A 79 -0.45 -15.63 0.87
CA ASP A 79 0.79 -16.41 0.76
C ASP A 79 0.54 -17.91 0.78
N ARG A 80 -0.43 -18.38 1.58
CA ARG A 80 -0.80 -19.80 1.62
C ARG A 80 -1.31 -20.27 0.24
N GLU A 81 -2.15 -19.48 -0.41
CA GLU A 81 -2.64 -19.80 -1.74
C GLU A 81 -1.52 -19.79 -2.79
N LEU A 82 -0.66 -18.78 -2.75
CA LEU A 82 0.49 -18.70 -3.66
C LEU A 82 1.46 -19.87 -3.45
N LYS A 83 1.78 -20.22 -2.20
CA LYS A 83 2.62 -21.38 -1.89
C LYS A 83 2.02 -22.68 -2.45
N THR A 84 0.69 -22.79 -2.49
CA THR A 84 0.00 -23.94 -3.09
C THR A 84 0.14 -23.95 -4.61
N LEU A 85 -0.07 -22.79 -5.27
CA LEU A 85 0.10 -22.65 -6.71
C LEU A 85 1.55 -22.93 -7.15
N PHE A 86 2.52 -22.43 -6.42
CA PHE A 86 3.95 -22.62 -6.71
C PHE A 86 4.46 -24.06 -6.44
N LYS A 87 3.62 -24.98 -5.94
CA LYS A 87 3.96 -26.42 -5.95
C LYS A 87 3.87 -27.03 -7.35
N ASP A 88 3.06 -26.43 -8.23
CA ASP A 88 2.94 -26.88 -9.62
C ASP A 88 4.25 -26.55 -10.38
N PRO A 89 4.93 -27.56 -10.97
CA PRO A 89 6.14 -27.35 -11.76
C PRO A 89 5.91 -26.46 -12.97
N LEU A 90 4.72 -26.47 -13.57
CA LEU A 90 4.39 -25.60 -14.70
C LEU A 90 4.33 -24.13 -14.28
N VAL A 91 3.76 -23.85 -13.12
CA VAL A 91 3.75 -22.50 -12.56
C VAL A 91 5.18 -22.00 -12.35
N LYS A 92 6.03 -22.81 -11.70
CA LYS A 92 7.45 -22.46 -11.50
C LYS A 92 8.21 -22.21 -12.80
N LYS A 93 7.92 -23.02 -13.82
CA LYS A 93 8.60 -22.92 -15.14
C LYS A 93 8.22 -21.65 -15.90
N HIS A 94 6.97 -21.19 -15.75
CA HIS A 94 6.43 -20.11 -16.59
C HIS A 94 6.35 -18.76 -15.88
N VAL A 95 6.50 -18.69 -14.56
CA VAL A 95 6.59 -17.41 -13.86
C VAL A 95 7.96 -16.81 -14.11
N SER A 96 7.96 -15.59 -14.67
CA SER A 96 9.16 -14.86 -15.08
C SER A 96 9.69 -13.91 -13.99
N CYS A 97 8.96 -13.75 -12.87
CA CYS A 97 9.35 -12.86 -11.78
C CYS A 97 10.47 -13.48 -10.95
N GLU A 98 11.54 -12.73 -10.74
CA GLU A 98 12.69 -13.12 -9.91
C GLU A 98 13.16 -11.98 -9.00
N ALA A 99 14.06 -12.28 -8.07
CA ALA A 99 14.64 -11.27 -7.19
C ALA A 99 15.43 -10.24 -8.03
N GLY A 100 15.23 -8.95 -7.75
CA GLY A 100 15.81 -7.85 -8.53
C GLY A 100 14.97 -7.38 -9.71
N CYS A 101 13.86 -8.07 -10.05
CA CYS A 101 12.90 -7.55 -11.01
C CYS A 101 12.12 -6.39 -10.37
N THR A 102 12.26 -5.17 -10.92
CA THR A 102 11.74 -3.92 -10.31
C THR A 102 10.67 -3.21 -11.13
N ALA A 103 10.37 -3.67 -12.34
CA ALA A 103 9.47 -2.96 -13.25
C ALA A 103 8.09 -2.68 -12.63
N CYS A 104 7.48 -3.66 -11.96
CA CYS A 104 6.21 -3.48 -11.26
C CYS A 104 6.29 -2.55 -10.02
N CYS A 105 7.49 -2.25 -9.52
CA CYS A 105 7.69 -1.26 -8.47
C CYS A 105 7.55 0.19 -8.97
N HIS A 106 7.34 0.41 -10.26
CA HIS A 106 7.10 1.72 -10.87
C HIS A 106 5.63 1.90 -11.29
N THR A 107 4.76 0.98 -10.90
CA THR A 107 3.32 1.04 -11.18
C THR A 107 2.52 1.44 -9.94
N GLN A 108 1.30 1.89 -10.14
CA GLN A 108 0.40 2.23 -9.06
C GLN A 108 -0.12 0.96 -8.36
N VAL A 109 -0.01 0.91 -7.04
CA VAL A 109 -0.44 -0.22 -6.21
C VAL A 109 -1.55 0.21 -5.27
N SER A 110 -2.64 -0.55 -5.21
CA SER A 110 -3.73 -0.35 -4.26
C SER A 110 -3.48 -1.10 -2.96
N VAL A 111 -3.82 -0.46 -1.82
CA VAL A 111 -3.71 -1.06 -0.49
C VAL A 111 -4.93 -0.78 0.36
N THR A 112 -5.19 -1.64 1.33
CA THR A 112 -6.14 -1.40 2.40
C THR A 112 -5.56 -0.43 3.44
N ASN A 113 -6.42 0.23 4.22
CA ASN A 113 -5.98 1.03 5.36
C ASN A 113 -5.14 0.22 6.37
N ASP A 114 -5.42 -1.07 6.52
CA ASP A 114 -4.71 -1.94 7.44
C ASP A 114 -3.28 -2.19 7.00
N GLU A 115 -3.06 -2.50 5.72
CA GLU A 115 -1.72 -2.65 5.13
C GLU A 115 -0.94 -1.33 5.19
N ALA A 116 -1.58 -0.22 4.83
CA ALA A 116 -0.95 1.09 4.92
C ALA A 116 -0.53 1.44 6.36
N THR A 117 -1.35 1.07 7.34
CA THR A 117 -1.05 1.28 8.77
C THR A 117 0.13 0.42 9.23
N LEU A 118 0.21 -0.84 8.77
CA LEU A 118 1.35 -1.73 9.04
C LEU A 118 2.65 -1.11 8.48
N LEU A 119 2.65 -0.70 7.21
CA LEU A 119 3.82 -0.12 6.55
C LEU A 119 4.23 1.22 7.18
N ALA A 120 3.27 2.08 7.52
CA ALA A 120 3.53 3.34 8.23
C ALA A 120 4.16 3.10 9.62
N ARG A 121 3.75 2.04 10.34
CA ARG A 121 4.37 1.65 11.61
C ARG A 121 5.84 1.27 11.42
N LYS A 122 6.16 0.51 10.36
CA LYS A 122 7.56 0.13 10.06
C LYS A 122 8.43 1.36 9.79
N ILE A 123 7.94 2.32 9.03
CA ILE A 123 8.64 3.59 8.81
C ILE A 123 8.89 4.33 10.14
N LEU A 124 7.86 4.43 11.00
CA LEU A 124 7.97 5.13 12.28
C LEU A 124 8.88 4.43 13.28
N ASN A 125 9.04 3.13 13.17
CA ASN A 125 9.94 2.32 14.00
C ASN A 125 11.35 2.23 13.41
N LYS A 126 11.60 2.85 12.25
CA LYS A 126 12.89 2.77 11.51
C LYS A 126 13.23 1.34 11.04
N GLU A 127 12.22 0.50 10.85
CA GLU A 127 12.34 -0.84 10.25
C GLU A 127 12.34 -0.77 8.72
N ALA A 128 11.86 0.34 8.15
CA ALA A 128 11.95 0.67 6.73
C ALA A 128 12.38 2.13 6.60
N ASP A 129 13.45 2.36 5.85
CA ASP A 129 13.90 3.70 5.48
C ASP A 129 13.25 4.11 4.16
N VAL A 130 12.65 5.31 4.14
CA VAL A 130 11.96 5.84 2.97
C VAL A 130 12.24 7.32 2.79
N ASN A 131 12.36 7.75 1.54
CA ASN A 131 12.42 9.16 1.21
C ASN A 131 11.02 9.80 1.37
N LEU A 132 10.85 10.57 2.45
CA LEU A 132 9.57 11.21 2.76
C LEU A 132 9.14 12.25 1.73
N GLY A 133 10.09 12.91 1.05
CA GLY A 133 9.78 13.84 -0.04
C GLY A 133 9.19 13.11 -1.25
N LYS A 134 9.77 11.97 -1.62
CA LYS A 134 9.25 11.10 -2.67
C LYS A 134 7.87 10.53 -2.30
N LEU A 135 7.71 10.05 -1.07
CA LEU A 135 6.41 9.58 -0.55
C LEU A 135 5.34 10.68 -0.65
N TYR A 136 5.70 11.93 -0.31
CA TYR A 136 4.79 13.07 -0.42
C TYR A 136 4.39 13.33 -1.86
N ILE A 137 5.35 13.43 -2.79
CA ILE A 137 5.09 13.68 -4.22
C ILE A 137 4.18 12.59 -4.81
N GLN A 138 4.46 11.32 -4.54
CA GLN A 138 3.65 10.22 -5.02
C GLN A 138 2.28 10.16 -4.31
N GLY A 139 2.21 10.56 -3.05
CA GLY A 139 0.99 10.53 -2.23
C GLY A 139 -0.01 11.63 -2.55
N ILE A 140 0.42 12.76 -3.12
CA ILE A 140 -0.48 13.83 -3.59
C ILE A 140 -1.03 13.57 -4.99
N ALA A 141 -0.37 12.73 -5.79
CA ALA A 141 -0.99 12.24 -7.02
C ALA A 141 -2.30 11.54 -6.63
N GLU A 142 -3.40 11.98 -7.24
CA GLU A 142 -4.73 11.44 -6.92
C GLU A 142 -4.77 9.93 -7.17
N ASN A 143 -5.87 9.27 -6.75
CA ASN A 143 -6.06 7.84 -7.01
C ASN A 143 -6.26 7.52 -8.51
N GLU A 144 -6.13 8.51 -9.37
CA GLU A 144 -6.20 8.42 -10.82
C GLU A 144 -4.86 7.94 -11.39
N ALA A 145 -4.90 6.87 -12.17
CA ALA A 145 -3.71 6.31 -12.81
C ALA A 145 -2.99 7.35 -13.70
N ASP A 146 -3.78 8.14 -14.43
CA ASP A 146 -3.24 9.16 -15.33
C ASP A 146 -2.37 10.20 -14.62
N GLU A 147 -2.74 10.61 -13.41
CA GLU A 147 -1.95 11.55 -12.61
C GLU A 147 -0.67 10.91 -12.09
N PHE A 148 -0.74 9.63 -11.69
CA PHE A 148 0.45 8.90 -11.26
C PHE A 148 1.47 8.73 -12.40
N TYR A 149 1.01 8.42 -13.62
CA TYR A 149 1.90 8.22 -14.76
C TYR A 149 2.46 9.51 -15.36
N LYS A 150 1.99 10.69 -14.95
CA LYS A 150 2.63 11.99 -15.24
C LYS A 150 3.90 12.23 -14.42
N ILE A 151 4.07 11.52 -13.29
CA ILE A 151 5.29 11.57 -12.50
C ILE A 151 6.43 10.95 -13.32
N PRO A 152 7.63 11.57 -13.41
CA PRO A 152 8.78 11.00 -14.11
C PRO A 152 9.10 9.57 -13.64
N TYR A 153 9.46 8.67 -14.55
CA TYR A 153 9.65 7.25 -14.27
C TYR A 153 10.51 6.97 -13.03
N HIS A 154 11.69 7.58 -12.92
CA HIS A 154 12.57 7.40 -11.77
C HIS A 154 11.96 7.87 -10.45
N MET A 155 11.04 8.83 -10.48
CA MET A 155 10.30 9.30 -9.32
C MET A 155 9.09 8.42 -8.98
N ARG A 156 8.62 7.57 -9.91
CA ARG A 156 7.54 6.60 -9.68
C ARG A 156 7.99 5.35 -8.93
N ALA A 157 9.32 5.09 -8.90
CA ALA A 157 9.83 3.93 -8.17
C ALA A 157 9.26 3.88 -6.74
N CYS A 158 8.78 2.71 -6.32
CA CYS A 158 8.18 2.50 -5.02
C CYS A 158 9.09 3.03 -3.89
N ILE A 159 8.50 3.65 -2.89
CA ILE A 159 9.25 4.20 -1.73
C ILE A 159 9.99 3.14 -0.93
N PHE A 160 9.60 1.87 -1.05
CA PHE A 160 10.23 0.73 -0.39
C PHE A 160 11.26 0.01 -1.27
N LEU A 161 11.50 0.48 -2.49
CA LEU A 161 12.55 -0.03 -3.35
C LEU A 161 13.88 0.60 -2.94
N ASN A 162 14.84 -0.23 -2.51
CA ASN A 162 16.17 0.23 -2.13
C ASN A 162 17.10 0.38 -3.36
N GLU A 163 18.30 0.89 -3.13
CA GLU A 163 19.31 1.11 -4.17
C GLU A 163 19.78 -0.19 -4.86
N SER A 164 19.66 -1.33 -4.16
CA SER A 164 19.99 -2.65 -4.71
C SER A 164 18.85 -3.26 -5.55
N GLY A 165 17.75 -2.52 -5.78
CA GLY A 165 16.59 -3.03 -6.54
C GLY A 165 15.75 -4.04 -5.75
N LEU A 166 15.85 -4.07 -4.43
CA LEU A 166 15.10 -4.99 -3.57
C LEU A 166 14.05 -4.23 -2.74
N CYS A 167 12.94 -4.90 -2.46
CA CYS A 167 11.89 -4.36 -1.59
C CYS A 167 12.32 -4.44 -0.12
N SER A 168 12.49 -3.29 0.56
CA SER A 168 12.88 -3.22 1.98
C SER A 168 11.82 -3.76 2.95
N VAL A 169 10.60 -3.97 2.48
CA VAL A 169 9.48 -4.54 3.24
C VAL A 169 8.93 -5.80 2.57
N TYR A 170 9.79 -6.62 1.99
CA TYR A 170 9.37 -7.75 1.16
C TYR A 170 8.37 -8.68 1.85
N ASP A 171 8.60 -9.02 3.11
CA ASP A 171 7.72 -9.89 3.89
C ASP A 171 6.38 -9.23 4.26
N ASP A 172 6.34 -7.90 4.29
CA ASP A 172 5.14 -7.10 4.58
C ASP A 172 4.59 -6.39 3.35
N ARG A 173 5.10 -6.72 2.14
CA ARG A 173 4.59 -6.14 0.89
C ARG A 173 3.09 -6.36 0.74
N PRO A 174 2.36 -5.39 0.15
CA PRO A 174 0.91 -5.49 -0.02
C PRO A 174 0.46 -6.78 -0.72
N ALA A 175 -0.75 -7.22 -0.41
CA ALA A 175 -1.34 -8.42 -1.01
C ALA A 175 -1.37 -8.37 -2.55
N VAL A 176 -1.62 -7.19 -3.12
CA VAL A 176 -1.57 -6.95 -4.58
C VAL A 176 -0.17 -7.19 -5.14
N CYS A 177 0.89 -6.75 -4.44
CA CYS A 177 2.26 -7.02 -4.86
C CYS A 177 2.61 -8.52 -4.80
N ARG A 178 2.01 -9.28 -3.87
CA ARG A 178 2.24 -10.72 -3.73
C ARG A 178 1.67 -11.51 -4.90
N THR A 179 0.50 -11.10 -5.41
CA THR A 179 -0.18 -11.78 -6.53
C THR A 179 0.30 -11.32 -7.91
N ASN A 180 1.10 -10.27 -7.98
CA ASN A 180 1.60 -9.73 -9.24
C ASN A 180 2.77 -10.58 -9.78
N ASN A 181 2.45 -11.81 -10.22
CA ASN A 181 3.41 -12.74 -10.81
C ASN A 181 3.16 -12.83 -12.31
N VAL A 182 4.16 -12.46 -13.12
CA VAL A 182 4.07 -12.37 -14.57
C VAL A 182 4.51 -13.66 -15.22
N VAL A 183 3.79 -14.07 -16.28
CA VAL A 183 4.08 -15.26 -17.09
C VAL A 183 4.41 -14.88 -18.56
N SER A 184 4.54 -13.61 -18.85
CA SER A 184 5.08 -13.06 -20.09
C SER A 184 6.52 -12.58 -19.87
N ASP A 185 7.16 -12.04 -20.92
CA ASP A 185 8.51 -11.50 -20.80
C ASP A 185 8.54 -10.35 -19.78
N PRO A 186 9.47 -10.35 -18.81
CA PRO A 186 9.60 -9.27 -17.82
C PRO A 186 9.82 -7.88 -18.42
N VAL A 187 10.40 -7.78 -19.62
CA VAL A 187 10.59 -6.50 -20.33
C VAL A 187 9.26 -5.81 -20.64
N GLU A 188 8.18 -6.58 -20.81
CA GLU A 188 6.83 -6.05 -21.03
C GLU A 188 6.25 -5.33 -19.81
N CYS A 189 6.81 -5.55 -18.62
CA CYS A 189 6.36 -4.89 -17.38
C CYS A 189 6.82 -3.42 -17.28
N SER A 190 7.72 -2.97 -18.15
CA SER A 190 8.21 -1.59 -18.10
C SER A 190 7.11 -0.60 -18.45
N THR A 191 6.96 0.41 -17.60
CA THR A 191 6.06 1.56 -17.80
C THR A 191 6.85 2.85 -18.01
N GLU A 192 8.12 2.75 -18.47
CA GLU A 192 9.00 3.90 -18.65
C GLU A 192 8.43 4.91 -19.66
N GLU A 193 7.78 4.42 -20.69
CA GLU A 193 7.09 5.23 -21.70
C GLU A 193 5.77 5.85 -21.20
N GLY A 194 5.41 5.68 -19.93
CA GLY A 194 4.16 6.17 -19.35
C GLY A 194 2.92 5.35 -19.73
N ILE A 195 3.08 4.23 -20.41
CA ILE A 195 1.98 3.38 -20.89
C ILE A 195 2.11 1.99 -20.28
N GLU A 196 1.05 1.52 -19.63
CA GLU A 196 0.96 0.11 -19.22
C GLU A 196 0.77 -0.77 -20.46
N LYS A 197 1.69 -1.71 -20.66
CA LYS A 197 1.58 -2.72 -21.70
C LYS A 197 0.73 -3.89 -21.21
N PRO A 198 0.02 -4.60 -22.09
CA PRO A 198 -0.74 -5.79 -21.70
C PRO A 198 0.25 -6.91 -21.32
N ILE A 199 0.38 -7.18 -20.04
CA ILE A 199 1.15 -8.29 -19.50
C ILE A 199 0.25 -9.48 -19.15
N ARG A 200 0.80 -10.69 -19.22
CA ARG A 200 0.09 -11.89 -18.79
C ARG A 200 0.46 -12.21 -17.34
N LEU A 201 -0.52 -12.19 -16.48
CA LEU A 201 -0.36 -12.50 -15.06
C LEU A 201 -0.73 -13.95 -14.78
N LEU A 202 -0.07 -14.53 -13.79
CA LEU A 202 -0.47 -15.81 -13.20
C LEU A 202 -1.91 -15.67 -12.69
N ASN A 203 -2.78 -16.62 -13.06
CA ASN A 203 -4.16 -16.62 -12.59
C ASN A 203 -4.21 -17.07 -11.12
N THR A 204 -4.63 -16.18 -10.24
CA THR A 204 -4.66 -16.37 -8.77
C THR A 204 -6.08 -16.21 -8.20
N PRO A 205 -7.10 -16.95 -8.69
CA PRO A 205 -8.50 -16.64 -8.39
C PRO A 205 -8.83 -16.70 -6.90
N THR A 206 -8.27 -17.64 -6.15
CA THR A 206 -8.49 -17.75 -4.71
C THR A 206 -7.90 -16.54 -3.97
N ALA A 207 -6.66 -16.17 -4.27
CA ALA A 207 -6.00 -15.01 -3.67
C ALA A 207 -6.73 -13.70 -4.03
N ASP A 208 -7.17 -13.53 -5.28
CA ASP A 208 -7.94 -12.36 -5.72
C ASP A 208 -9.26 -12.21 -4.96
N MET A 209 -9.96 -13.32 -4.68
CA MET A 209 -11.20 -13.28 -3.91
C MET A 209 -10.96 -12.96 -2.43
N LEU A 210 -9.83 -13.37 -1.85
CA LEU A 210 -9.40 -12.96 -0.52
C LEU A 210 -9.11 -11.46 -0.49
N ILE A 211 -8.37 -10.95 -1.46
CA ILE A 211 -8.09 -9.52 -1.61
C ILE A 211 -9.40 -8.74 -1.74
N ALA A 212 -10.31 -9.15 -2.61
CA ALA A 212 -11.61 -8.50 -2.77
C ALA A 212 -12.39 -8.44 -1.44
N GLY A 213 -12.39 -9.53 -0.67
CA GLY A 213 -13.04 -9.60 0.65
C GLY A 213 -12.44 -8.62 1.66
N ALA A 214 -11.12 -8.50 1.69
CA ALA A 214 -10.40 -7.58 2.56
C ALA A 214 -10.67 -6.11 2.18
N PHE A 215 -10.62 -5.77 0.90
CA PHE A 215 -10.94 -4.42 0.43
C PHE A 215 -12.39 -4.04 0.72
N MET A 216 -13.35 -4.97 0.58
CA MET A 216 -14.75 -4.74 0.96
C MET A 216 -14.97 -4.57 2.47
N ALA A 217 -14.06 -5.03 3.29
CA ALA A 217 -14.11 -4.85 4.74
C ALA A 217 -13.39 -3.60 5.21
N SER A 218 -12.44 -3.10 4.43
CA SER A 218 -11.65 -1.93 4.76
C SER A 218 -12.51 -0.67 4.78
N LEU A 219 -12.36 0.15 5.82
CA LEU A 219 -13.07 1.43 5.94
C LEU A 219 -12.57 2.46 4.93
N GLU A 220 -11.30 2.33 4.54
CA GLU A 220 -10.63 3.20 3.59
C GLU A 220 -9.59 2.37 2.82
N ASN A 221 -9.45 2.63 1.54
CA ASN A 221 -8.43 2.05 0.68
C ASN A 221 -8.05 3.04 -0.41
N GLY A 222 -6.94 2.81 -1.07
CA GLY A 222 -6.44 3.70 -2.11
C GLY A 222 -5.04 3.31 -2.56
N THR A 223 -4.32 4.23 -3.19
CA THR A 223 -2.95 4.00 -3.63
C THR A 223 -1.99 3.88 -2.45
N LEU A 224 -0.98 3.04 -2.58
CA LEU A 224 0.01 2.74 -1.53
C LEU A 224 0.56 4.01 -0.89
N GLN A 225 1.04 4.94 -1.69
CA GLN A 225 1.72 6.13 -1.21
C GLN A 225 0.76 7.08 -0.48
N ASN A 226 -0.43 7.31 -1.04
CA ASN A 226 -1.46 8.15 -0.41
C ASN A 226 -1.90 7.56 0.93
N MET A 227 -2.17 6.26 0.95
CA MET A 227 -2.63 5.57 2.16
C MET A 227 -1.54 5.49 3.23
N VAL A 228 -0.29 5.22 2.85
CA VAL A 228 0.85 5.23 3.80
C VAL A 228 1.09 6.64 4.35
N TRP A 229 1.01 7.67 3.52
CA TRP A 229 1.13 9.06 3.97
C TRP A 229 0.05 9.41 5.01
N LYS A 230 -1.21 9.10 4.73
CA LYS A 230 -2.33 9.29 5.67
C LYS A 230 -2.14 8.52 6.98
N ALA A 231 -1.71 7.27 6.89
CA ALA A 231 -1.47 6.42 8.05
C ALA A 231 -0.31 6.95 8.91
N LEU A 232 0.77 7.47 8.30
CA LEU A 232 1.87 8.12 9.00
C LEU A 232 1.41 9.33 9.81
N ILE A 233 0.57 10.19 9.24
CA ILE A 233 0.02 11.35 9.94
C ILE A 233 -0.78 10.87 11.16
N ARG A 234 -1.75 9.95 10.96
CA ARG A 234 -2.59 9.43 12.04
C ARG A 234 -1.78 8.79 13.19
N LEU A 235 -0.78 7.98 12.86
CA LEU A 235 0.06 7.33 13.88
C LEU A 235 0.97 8.31 14.62
N LYS A 236 1.46 9.36 13.95
CA LYS A 236 2.25 10.43 14.60
C LYS A 236 1.40 11.23 15.57
N GLU A 237 0.17 11.58 15.19
CA GLU A 237 -0.78 12.29 16.07
C GLU A 237 -1.12 11.44 17.30
N ALA A 238 -1.50 10.18 17.12
CA ALA A 238 -1.78 9.26 18.21
C ALA A 238 -0.59 9.07 19.20
N ARG A 239 0.65 9.10 18.69
CA ARG A 239 1.86 9.07 19.54
C ARG A 239 2.06 10.36 20.33
N LYS A 240 1.72 11.52 19.77
CA LYS A 240 1.78 12.82 20.47
C LYS A 240 0.76 12.88 21.59
N ASP A 241 -0.48 12.47 21.31
CA ASP A 241 -1.57 12.48 22.30
C ASP A 241 -1.24 11.58 23.49
N LYS A 242 -0.70 10.38 23.25
CA LYS A 242 -0.23 9.49 24.34
C LYS A 242 0.90 10.11 25.17
N LYS A 243 1.84 10.83 24.54
CA LYS A 243 2.92 11.52 25.26
C LYS A 243 2.38 12.67 26.10
N LEU A 244 1.38 13.40 25.61
CA LEU A 244 0.71 14.48 26.34
C LEU A 244 -0.11 13.92 27.52
N ALA A 245 -0.85 12.84 27.30
CA ALA A 245 -1.64 12.19 28.37
C ALA A 245 -0.77 11.61 29.51
N ASN A 246 0.46 11.20 29.21
CA ASN A 246 1.41 10.65 30.18
C ASN A 246 2.35 11.72 30.79
N ARG A 247 2.15 12.99 30.50
CA ARG A 247 2.93 14.06 31.13
C ARG A 247 2.47 14.22 32.59
N PRO A 248 3.39 14.19 33.57
CA PRO A 248 3.00 14.51 34.97
C PRO A 248 2.41 15.91 34.99
N LEU A 249 1.31 16.08 35.73
CA LEU A 249 0.75 17.39 35.99
C LEU A 249 1.84 18.28 36.60
N PRO A 250 1.97 19.54 36.18
CA PRO A 250 2.89 20.46 36.86
C PRO A 250 2.52 20.47 38.35
N ASN A 251 3.52 20.20 39.18
CA ASN A 251 3.35 20.30 40.62
C ASN A 251 2.78 21.69 40.91
N GLY A 252 1.55 21.75 41.39
CA GLY A 252 0.95 22.98 41.85
C GLY A 252 1.86 23.55 42.94
N GLU A 253 2.56 24.65 42.64
CA GLU A 253 3.12 25.48 43.68
C GLU A 253 1.96 25.94 44.55
N ASN A 254 1.84 25.34 45.70
CA ASN A 254 1.06 25.88 46.81
C ASN A 254 1.71 27.23 47.15
N SER A 255 1.20 28.30 46.60
CA SER A 255 1.41 29.64 47.14
C SER A 255 0.37 29.85 48.26
N LEU A 256 0.89 29.75 49.46
CA LEU A 256 0.27 30.35 50.67
C LEU A 256 0.26 31.86 50.55
#